data_9adfa17f27e119ae7207a58b79888dae
#
_entry.id   9adfa17f27e119ae7207a58b79888dae
#
_cell.length_a   1.000
_cell.length_b   1.000
_cell.length_c   1.000
_cell.angle_alpha   90.00
_cell.angle_beta   90.00
_cell.angle_gamma   90.00
#
_symmetry.space_group_name_H-M   'P 1'
#
loop_
_entity.id
_entity.type
_entity.pdbx_description
1 polymer ?
#
loop_
_entity_poly.entity_id
_entity_poly.type
_entity_poly.pdbx_seq_one_letter_code
_entity_poly.pdbx_strand_id
1 'polypeptide(L)' 'ILNPLINSKSVWKSHALYLMAEYFYSRDQKQKSKEFFNQIANLEDANSDIKLQAQKRLNRDLSE' A
#
# COMPACT_ATOMS: atom_id res chain seq x y z
N ILE A 1 18.16 -9.64 -18.22
CA ILE A 1 17.79 -10.50 -17.14
C ILE A 1 17.73 -9.81 -15.81
N LEU A 2 18.61 -8.92 -15.63
CA LEU A 2 18.70 -8.27 -14.35
C LEU A 2 17.84 -7.05 -14.25
N ASN A 3 17.29 -6.65 -15.33
CA ASN A 3 16.46 -5.48 -15.35
C ASN A 3 15.28 -5.52 -14.43
N PRO A 4 14.67 -6.67 -14.23
CA PRO A 4 13.53 -6.72 -13.33
C PRO A 4 13.83 -6.27 -11.94
N LEU A 5 15.10 -6.29 -11.58
CA LEU A 5 15.45 -5.86 -10.24
C LEU A 5 15.10 -4.41 -9.99
N ILE A 6 15.26 -3.58 -11.01
CA ILE A 6 14.95 -2.18 -10.86
C ILE A 6 13.47 -1.98 -10.67
N ASN A 7 12.69 -2.67 -11.44
CA ASN A 7 11.24 -2.58 -11.30
C ASN A 7 10.77 -3.23 -10.01
N SER A 8 11.47 -4.24 -9.57
CA SER A 8 11.10 -4.92 -8.34
C SER A 8 11.18 -4.00 -7.15
N LYS A 9 12.04 -3.02 -7.21
CA LYS A 9 12.17 -2.11 -6.08
C LYS A 9 10.88 -1.37 -5.81
N SER A 10 10.27 -0.82 -6.85
CA SER A 10 9.03 -0.09 -6.69
C SER A 10 7.91 -1.00 -6.25
N VAL A 11 7.82 -2.16 -6.88
CA VAL A 11 6.79 -3.12 -6.51
C VAL A 11 6.99 -3.59 -5.08
N TRP A 12 8.22 -3.82 -4.72
CA TRP A 12 8.56 -4.28 -3.37
C TRP A 12 8.16 -3.23 -2.35
N LYS A 13 8.43 -1.97 -2.65
CA LYS A 13 8.11 -0.90 -1.73
C LYS A 13 6.60 -0.79 -1.51
N SER A 14 5.84 -0.81 -2.57
CA SER A 14 4.39 -0.72 -2.44
C SER A 14 3.83 -1.92 -1.70
N HIS A 15 4.38 -3.09 -1.97
CA HIS A 15 3.94 -4.29 -1.27
C HIS A 15 4.25 -4.21 0.21
N ALA A 16 5.44 -3.73 0.55
CA ALA A 16 5.82 -3.59 1.94
C ALA A 16 4.92 -2.60 2.66
N LEU A 17 4.61 -1.50 2.02
CA LEU A 17 3.70 -0.53 2.62
C LEU A 17 2.31 -1.14 2.83
N TYR A 18 1.87 -1.94 1.89
CA TYR A 18 0.58 -2.59 2.01
C TYR A 18 0.56 -3.54 3.21
N LEU A 19 1.61 -4.31 3.36
CA LEU A 19 1.71 -5.23 4.49
C LEU A 19 1.74 -4.47 5.81
N MET A 20 2.46 -3.36 5.85
CA MET A 20 2.49 -2.55 7.05
C MET A 20 1.13 -1.98 7.36
N ALA A 21 0.43 -1.54 6.34
CA ALA A 21 -0.90 -0.99 6.53
C ALA A 21 -1.83 -2.05 7.11
N GLU A 22 -1.76 -3.25 6.57
CA GLU A 22 -2.59 -4.34 7.08
C GLU A 22 -2.21 -4.70 8.51
N TYR A 23 -0.93 -4.68 8.80
CA TYR A 23 -0.45 -4.99 10.13
C TYR A 23 -1.05 -4.01 11.15
N PHE A 24 -0.96 -2.73 10.85
CA PHE A 24 -1.49 -1.74 11.77
C PHE A 24 -3.00 -1.79 11.87
N TYR A 25 -3.66 -2.09 10.77
CA TYR A 25 -5.10 -2.25 10.80
C TYR A 25 -5.50 -3.40 11.73
N SER A 26 -4.75 -4.47 11.65
CA SER A 26 -5.00 -5.63 12.50
C SER A 26 -4.78 -5.32 13.97
N ARG A 27 -3.91 -4.37 14.25
CA ARG A 27 -3.64 -3.99 15.64
C ARG A 27 -4.49 -2.82 16.10
N ASP A 28 -5.53 -2.54 15.37
CA ASP A 28 -6.47 -1.50 15.74
C ASP A 28 -5.85 -0.10 15.70
N GLN A 29 -4.83 0.07 14.89
CA GLN A 29 -4.24 1.38 14.67
C GLN A 29 -4.64 1.88 13.30
N LYS A 30 -5.90 2.21 13.17
CA LYS A 30 -6.46 2.54 11.87
C LYS A 30 -5.87 3.81 11.30
N GLN A 31 -5.51 4.76 12.14
CA GLN A 31 -4.92 5.99 11.63
C GLN A 31 -3.60 5.72 10.90
N LYS A 32 -2.75 4.91 11.52
CA LYS A 32 -1.49 4.58 10.88
C LYS A 32 -1.73 3.76 9.62
N SER A 33 -2.64 2.82 9.70
CA SER A 33 -2.98 2.02 8.53
C SER A 33 -3.43 2.92 7.38
N LYS A 34 -4.28 3.88 7.70
CA LYS A 34 -4.77 4.81 6.69
C LYS A 34 -3.63 5.59 6.05
N GLU A 35 -2.67 6.02 6.86
CA GLU A 35 -1.53 6.75 6.33
C GLU A 35 -0.74 5.91 5.34
N PHE A 36 -0.51 4.65 5.68
CA PHE A 36 0.23 3.78 4.79
C PHE A 36 -0.54 3.53 3.50
N PHE A 37 -1.83 3.31 3.60
CA PHE A 37 -2.62 3.13 2.39
C PHE A 37 -2.62 4.40 1.53
N ASN A 38 -2.65 5.56 2.16
CA ASN A 38 -2.55 6.82 1.41
C ASN A 38 -1.21 6.94 0.71
N GLN A 39 -0.15 6.52 1.36
CA GLN A 39 1.16 6.57 0.73
C GLN A 39 1.19 5.69 -0.51
N ILE A 40 0.59 4.52 -0.43
CA ILE A 40 0.52 3.64 -1.58
C ILE A 40 -0.26 4.30 -2.71
N ALA A 41 -1.38 4.89 -2.39
CA ALA A 41 -2.21 5.52 -3.40
C ALA A 41 -1.51 6.68 -4.07
N ASN A 42 -0.60 7.32 -3.35
CA ASN A 42 0.15 8.46 -3.90
C ASN A 42 1.42 8.07 -4.63
N LEU A 43 1.83 6.82 -4.53
CA LEU A 43 3.02 6.36 -5.23
C LEU A 43 2.74 6.28 -6.72
N GLU A 44 3.57 6.93 -7.50
CA GLU A 44 3.39 6.88 -8.94
C GLU A 44 3.85 5.56 -9.53
N ASP A 45 4.86 4.99 -8.93
CA ASP A 45 5.45 3.76 -9.43
C ASP A 45 4.85 2.52 -8.80
N ALA A 46 3.84 2.67 -7.99
CA ALA A 46 3.25 1.53 -7.34
C ALA A 46 2.49 0.68 -8.34
N ASN A 47 2.43 -0.61 -8.04
CA ASN A 47 1.64 -1.53 -8.84
C ASN A 47 0.18 -1.08 -8.83
N SER A 48 -0.44 -1.05 -9.99
CA SER A 48 -1.81 -0.55 -10.06
C SER A 48 -2.78 -1.42 -9.28
N ASP A 49 -2.52 -2.71 -9.21
CA ASP A 49 -3.38 -3.60 -8.42
C ASP A 49 -3.32 -3.24 -6.94
N ILE A 50 -2.12 -2.98 -6.46
CA ILE A 50 -1.95 -2.62 -5.06
C ILE A 50 -2.56 -1.26 -4.78
N LYS A 51 -2.38 -0.32 -5.70
CA LYS A 51 -3.00 0.98 -5.55
C LYS A 51 -4.52 0.87 -5.49
N LEU A 52 -5.07 0.06 -6.35
CA LEU A 52 -6.51 -0.13 -6.38
C LEU A 52 -7.00 -0.76 -5.08
N GLN A 53 -6.29 -1.75 -4.60
CA GLN A 53 -6.67 -2.36 -3.34
C GLN A 53 -6.55 -1.40 -2.17
N ALA A 54 -5.50 -0.59 -2.17
CA ALA A 54 -5.35 0.40 -1.12
C ALA A 54 -6.50 1.37 -1.13
N GLN A 55 -6.90 1.82 -2.30
CA GLN A 55 -8.03 2.73 -2.41
C GLN A 55 -9.32 2.09 -1.95
N LYS A 56 -9.51 0.84 -2.30
CA LYS A 56 -10.70 0.13 -1.86
C LYS A 56 -10.74 0.01 -0.34
N ARG A 57 -9.61 -0.31 0.25
CA ARG A 57 -9.55 -0.43 1.70
C ARG A 57 -9.82 0.92 2.36
N LEU A 58 -9.25 1.98 1.79
CA LEU A 58 -9.50 3.30 2.32
C LEU A 58 -10.97 3.67 2.28
N ASN A 59 -11.62 3.36 1.18
CA ASN A 59 -13.02 3.72 1.02
C ASN A 59 -13.95 2.83 1.82
N ARG A 60 -13.54 1.62 2.07
CA ARG A 60 -14.43 0.63 2.66
C ARG A 60 -14.20 0.49 4.14
N ASP A 61 -12.95 0.31 4.53
CA ASP A 61 -12.62 0.00 5.92
C ASP A 61 -12.18 1.22 6.70
N LEU A 62 -11.60 2.18 6.04
CA LEU A 62 -11.00 3.33 6.70
C LEU A 62 -11.68 4.64 6.35
N SER A 63 -12.73 4.57 5.61
CA SER A 63 -13.46 5.76 5.24
C SER A 63 -14.35 6.12 6.43
N GLU A 64 -14.16 7.23 6.91
CA GLU A 64 -14.94 7.64 8.07
C GLU A 64 -15.66 8.91 7.79
#